data_51f6f869698d2647f5a0a5c158f8c080
#
_entry.id   51f6f869698d2647f5a0a5c158f8c080
#
_cell.length_a   1.000
_cell.length_b   1.000
_cell.length_c   1.000
_cell.angle_alpha   90.00
_cell.angle_beta   90.00
_cell.angle_gamma   90.00
#
_symmetry.space_group_name_H-M   'P 1'
#
loop_
_entity.id
_entity.type
_entity.pdbx_description
1 polymer ?
#
loop_
_entity_poly.entity_id
_entity_poly.type
_entity_poly.pdbx_seq_one_letter_code
_entity_poly.pdbx_strand_id
1 'polypeptide(L)' 'MSQSQSARARFLTVAEVASLLRVSNMTVYRLINAGQLPAVRVGKSYRIREDDVDKYLADRYTEAG' A
#
# COMPACT_ATOMS: atom_id res chain seq x y z
N MET A 1 12.81 8.31 20.70
CA MET A 1 12.34 8.15 20.36
C MET A 1 11.92 8.03 19.25
N SER A 2 11.81 8.42 18.75
CA SER A 2 11.38 8.34 17.57
C SER A 2 11.67 7.15 16.91
N GLN A 3 12.50 6.47 17.32
CA GLN A 3 12.80 5.34 16.74
C GLN A 3 11.73 4.43 16.78
N SER A 4 10.96 4.50 17.66
CA SER A 4 9.88 3.59 17.70
C SER A 4 9.02 3.81 16.50
N GLN A 5 9.01 4.99 15.96
CA GLN A 5 8.29 5.19 14.82
C GLN A 5 8.83 4.52 13.67
N SER A 6 10.09 4.48 13.51
CA SER A 6 10.65 3.83 12.36
C SER A 6 10.45 2.35 12.48
N ALA A 7 10.33 1.83 13.66
CA ALA A 7 10.12 0.41 13.79
C ALA A 7 8.68 0.03 13.50
N ARG A 8 7.77 0.98 13.52
CA ARG A 8 6.40 0.70 13.27
C ARG A 8 6.04 0.92 11.88
N ALA A 9 5.30 0.06 11.31
CA ALA A 9 4.81 0.24 9.97
C ALA A 9 3.80 1.36 9.98
N ARG A 10 3.85 2.18 8.98
CA ARG A 10 2.85 3.18 8.81
C ARG A 10 1.81 2.59 7.90
N PHE A 11 0.54 2.69 8.29
CA PHE A 11 -0.55 2.13 7.52
C PHE A 11 -1.32 3.21 6.78
N LEU A 12 -1.73 2.87 5.59
CA LEU A 12 -2.48 3.77 4.73
C LEU A 12 -3.84 3.16 4.43
N THR A 13 -4.80 4.01 4.16
CA THR A 13 -6.12 3.55 3.75
C THR A 13 -6.11 3.27 2.25
N VAL A 14 -7.15 2.59 1.77
CA VAL A 14 -7.29 2.34 0.34
C VAL A 14 -7.30 3.66 -0.42
N ALA A 15 -8.02 4.66 0.10
CA ALA A 15 -8.11 5.95 -0.58
C ALA A 15 -6.75 6.63 -0.67
N GLU A 16 -5.95 6.52 0.40
CA GLU A 16 -4.63 7.11 0.39
C GLU A 16 -3.72 6.42 -0.61
N VAL A 17 -3.80 5.10 -0.68
CA VAL A 17 -2.99 4.34 -1.63
C VAL A 17 -3.43 4.68 -3.05
N ALA A 18 -4.73 4.76 -3.28
CA ALA A 18 -5.24 5.11 -4.60
C ALA A 18 -4.70 6.45 -5.06
N SER A 19 -4.65 7.39 -4.14
CA SER A 19 -4.11 8.70 -4.45
C SER A 19 -2.64 8.64 -4.80
N LEU A 20 -1.87 7.89 -4.02
CA LEU A 20 -0.44 7.77 -4.26
C LEU A 20 -0.16 7.08 -5.59
N LEU A 21 -0.93 6.07 -5.92
CA LEU A 21 -0.73 5.33 -7.15
C LEU A 21 -1.42 5.98 -8.34
N ARG A 22 -2.25 6.98 -8.07
CA ARG A 22 -3.01 7.68 -9.08
C ARG A 22 -3.95 6.75 -9.82
N VAL A 23 -4.65 5.94 -9.07
CA VAL A 23 -5.64 5.02 -9.61
C VAL A 23 -6.90 5.14 -8.78
N SER A 24 -7.94 4.45 -9.19
CA SER A 24 -9.19 4.47 -8.45
C SER A 24 -9.10 3.51 -7.27
N ASN A 25 -10.00 3.68 -6.29
CA ASN A 25 -10.09 2.78 -5.17
C ASN A 25 -10.34 1.35 -5.65
N MET A 26 -11.14 1.22 -6.68
CA MET A 26 -11.46 -0.09 -7.21
C MET A 26 -10.19 -0.82 -7.68
N THR A 27 -9.28 -0.08 -8.30
CA THR A 27 -8.04 -0.66 -8.76
C THR A 27 -7.20 -1.15 -7.58
N VAL A 28 -7.19 -0.39 -6.48
CA VAL A 28 -6.46 -0.81 -5.30
C VAL A 28 -7.06 -2.11 -4.75
N TYR A 29 -8.38 -2.21 -4.71
CA TYR A 29 -9.02 -3.44 -4.25
C TYR A 29 -8.66 -4.62 -5.14
N ARG A 30 -8.54 -4.39 -6.45
CA ARG A 30 -8.14 -5.45 -7.35
C ARG A 30 -6.72 -5.91 -7.09
N LEU A 31 -5.82 -4.98 -6.81
CA LEU A 31 -4.45 -5.33 -6.50
C LEU A 31 -4.37 -6.15 -5.23
N ILE A 32 -5.15 -5.80 -4.23
CA ILE A 32 -5.18 -6.52 -2.98
C ILE A 32 -5.73 -7.93 -3.22
N ASN A 33 -6.83 -8.03 -3.94
CA ASN A 33 -7.44 -9.33 -4.19
C ASN A 33 -6.58 -10.24 -5.06
N ALA A 34 -5.79 -9.64 -5.92
CA ALA A 34 -4.92 -10.42 -6.78
C ALA A 34 -3.62 -10.82 -6.08
N GLY A 35 -3.43 -10.37 -4.84
CA GLY A 35 -2.22 -10.70 -4.11
C GLY A 35 -1.03 -9.88 -4.51
N GLN A 36 -1.23 -8.82 -5.27
CA GLN A 36 -0.12 -8.00 -5.71
C GLN A 36 0.22 -6.90 -4.71
N LEU A 37 -0.69 -6.61 -3.82
CA LEU A 37 -0.47 -5.59 -2.81
C LEU A 37 -0.96 -6.15 -1.47
N PRO A 38 -0.06 -6.46 -0.55
CA PRO A 38 -0.46 -7.01 0.74
C PRO A 38 -1.27 -6.00 1.53
N ALA A 39 -2.26 -6.47 2.25
CA ALA A 39 -3.08 -5.60 3.06
C ALA A 39 -3.59 -6.35 4.28
N VAL A 40 -3.86 -5.62 5.33
CA VAL A 40 -4.41 -6.16 6.55
C VAL A 40 -5.85 -5.71 6.64
N ARG A 41 -6.75 -6.63 6.93
CA ARG A 41 -8.14 -6.29 7.09
C ARG A 41 -8.41 -5.86 8.52
N VAL A 42 -8.96 -4.67 8.68
CA VAL A 42 -9.29 -4.15 9.99
C VAL A 42 -10.76 -3.79 9.95
N GLY A 43 -11.58 -4.60 10.57
CA GLY A 43 -13.02 -4.39 10.49
C GLY A 43 -13.49 -4.53 9.06
N LYS A 44 -14.08 -3.49 8.53
CA LYS A 44 -14.56 -3.51 7.15
C LYS A 44 -13.62 -2.82 6.20
N SER A 45 -12.47 -2.39 6.69
CA SER A 45 -11.54 -1.64 5.88
C SER A 45 -10.25 -2.41 5.72
N TYR A 46 -9.48 -2.01 4.73
CA TYR A 46 -8.14 -2.54 4.58
C TYR A 46 -7.14 -1.49 5.01
N ARG A 47 -6.02 -1.95 5.52
CA ARG A 47 -4.89 -1.08 5.83
C ARG A 47 -3.70 -1.63 5.09
N ILE A 48 -2.99 -0.77 4.40
CA ILE A 48 -1.85 -1.17 3.58
C ILE A 48 -0.60 -0.54 4.16
N ARG A 49 0.44 -1.30 4.31
CA ARG A 49 1.68 -0.76 4.87
C ARG A 49 2.36 0.12 3.83
N GLU A 50 2.85 1.25 4.29
CA GLU A 50 3.51 2.18 3.40
C GLU A 50 4.70 1.51 2.71
N ASP A 51 5.43 0.66 3.42
CA ASP A 51 6.56 -0.04 2.86
C ASP A 51 6.15 -0.93 1.69
N ASP A 52 4.98 -1.54 1.78
CA ASP A 52 4.50 -2.40 0.70
C ASP A 52 4.12 -1.59 -0.52
N VAL A 53 3.60 -0.39 -0.32
CA VAL A 53 3.29 0.49 -1.43
C VAL A 53 4.58 0.94 -2.11
N ASP A 54 5.59 1.29 -1.30
CA ASP A 54 6.86 1.72 -1.84
C ASP A 54 7.49 0.60 -2.66
N LYS A 55 7.38 -0.63 -2.17
CA LYS A 55 7.94 -1.76 -2.86
C LYS A 55 7.23 -2.00 -4.18
N TYR A 56 5.92 -1.88 -4.17
CA TYR A 56 5.13 -2.04 -5.38
C TYR A 56 5.56 -1.02 -6.44
N LEU A 57 5.74 0.23 -6.02
CA LEU A 57 6.16 1.27 -6.93
C LEU A 57 7.58 1.06 -7.42
N ALA A 58 8.46 0.63 -6.54
CA ALA A 58 9.85 0.37 -6.92
C ALA A 58 9.93 -0.72 -7.97
N ASP A 59 9.11 -1.75 -7.82
CA ASP A 59 9.11 -2.84 -8.79
C ASP A 59 8.63 -2.35 -10.15
N ARG A 60 7.66 -1.43 -10.17
CA ARG A 60 7.16 -0.88 -11.42
C ARG A 60 8.20 -0.01 -12.08
N TYR A 61 8.90 0.80 -11.30
CA TYR A 61 9.92 1.64 -11.87
C TYR A 61 11.05 0.81 -12.42
N THR A 62 11.40 -0.25 -11.73
CA THR A 62 12.46 -1.12 -12.18
C THR A 62 12.10 -1.73 -13.52
N GLU A 63 10.87 -2.12 -13.68
CA GLU A 63 10.44 -2.68 -14.93
C GLU A 63 10.48 -1.67 -16.05
N ALA A 64 10.12 -0.45 -15.75
CA ALA A 64 10.08 0.58 -16.77
C ALA A 64 11.47 0.95 -17.20
N GLY A 65 12.42 0.81 -16.33
CA GLY A 65 13.76 1.14 -16.63
C GLY A 65 14.41 0.08 -17.42
#